data_eff26554495e62d7c96def1a57356e8e
#
_entry.id   eff26554495e62d7c96def1a57356e8e
#
_cell.length_a   1.000
_cell.length_b   1.000
_cell.length_c   1.000
_cell.angle_alpha   90.00
_cell.angle_beta   90.00
_cell.angle_gamma   90.00
#
_symmetry.space_group_name_H-M   'P 1'
#
loop_
_entity.id
_entity.type
_entity.pdbx_description
1 polymer ?
#
loop_
_entity_poly.entity_id
_entity_poly.type
_entity_poly.pdbx_seq_one_letter_code
_entity_poly.pdbx_strand_id
1 'polypeptide(L)'
;MKRKMIYKSFKIKNFKGIDGVVVDLVNSRIVTLVGLNESGKTSIMEGVHLFYQMIKGENLTTEQLNELRPKGIAFTGTVEISATLLLENGDKKKIEKYWKETLNKRNTLEFPTEFTYDYKFIFDLHTYKETKRTCTFLTKTKNSKRTLSETDNTNWKNLIAYIRSDIVPEILYYDDFIFQIPEKVCFVKTGVLETEEVSNSNNKTWQLVINDVLKAVDERMTFQNHVVDVWESDKDAASNRLSQMEKALDEKITNRWGDLFGKNKINFKEIKLDPEYTDGKLYLSFKIRTESKKEFLVKERSKGFKWFFSFLLFTEFRKKRTSNILFLLDEPASNLHSSAQAKILDALSELSTDALVIYSTHSHHLINPKWLVGAYICINENLSSDVLAGSLNLEERAKITAVKYFTYVGKGLGSDNVSYFQPILDRLDYQPSMVEPIPDIVILEGKNDWYALRYFEEIILKRAKKLNFYPGAGRDKLDEIIRLYLAWGKNFIVLLDGDDGVKSKEAYIKEFGDFVKNKIFTIKDALNKSVALEGLIGVMDQRVIYDSVFGAKSFDECKKKNPKKIKENLNYALNQLQLQKTEVSLNKTTKDNIEKLLDFIATKLKT
;
A
#
# COMPACT_ATOMS: atom_id res chain seq x y z
N MET A 1 -10.53 0.15 -19.04
CA MET A 1 -10.37 -1.13 -18.29
C MET A 1 -11.73 -1.56 -17.73
N LYS A 2 -12.13 -2.82 -17.90
CA LYS A 2 -13.34 -3.36 -17.26
C LYS A 2 -13.05 -3.54 -15.77
N ARG A 3 -13.69 -2.74 -14.93
CA ARG A 3 -13.57 -2.91 -13.46
C ARG A 3 -14.12 -4.28 -13.08
N LYS A 4 -13.44 -4.97 -12.17
CA LYS A 4 -13.84 -6.24 -11.57
C LYS A 4 -14.07 -6.05 -10.08
N MET A 5 -14.70 -7.03 -9.42
CA MET A 5 -14.95 -7.05 -7.99
C MET A 5 -13.75 -6.58 -7.18
N ILE A 6 -13.98 -5.76 -6.16
CA ILE A 6 -12.95 -5.28 -5.24
C ILE A 6 -13.40 -5.44 -3.79
N TYR A 7 -12.44 -5.65 -2.90
CA TYR A 7 -12.69 -5.53 -1.47
C TYR A 7 -12.95 -4.06 -1.11
N LYS A 8 -14.05 -3.81 -0.41
CA LYS A 8 -14.41 -2.49 0.13
C LYS A 8 -13.81 -2.28 1.50
N SER A 9 -13.95 -3.27 2.37
CA SER A 9 -13.44 -3.22 3.74
C SER A 9 -13.33 -4.60 4.35
N PHE A 10 -12.45 -4.71 5.35
CA PHE A 10 -12.37 -5.86 6.26
C PHE A 10 -12.72 -5.40 7.68
N LYS A 11 -13.48 -6.22 8.40
CA LYS A 11 -13.77 -6.04 9.82
C LYS A 11 -13.27 -7.25 10.59
N ILE A 12 -12.49 -7.01 11.62
CA ILE A 12 -11.88 -8.02 12.48
C ILE A 12 -12.24 -7.69 13.92
N LYS A 13 -12.77 -8.66 14.67
CA LYS A 13 -13.18 -8.47 16.07
C LYS A 13 -12.79 -9.66 16.92
N ASN A 14 -12.29 -9.40 18.12
CA ASN A 14 -11.86 -10.40 19.11
C ASN A 14 -10.80 -11.40 18.57
N PHE A 15 -10.03 -11.01 17.56
CA PHE A 15 -9.04 -11.86 16.93
C PHE A 15 -7.65 -11.63 17.55
N LYS A 16 -7.05 -12.67 18.15
CA LYS A 16 -5.79 -12.57 18.89
C LYS A 16 -5.86 -11.43 19.91
N GLY A 17 -5.16 -10.30 19.69
CA GLY A 17 -5.22 -9.12 20.53
C GLY A 17 -6.16 -8.02 20.02
N ILE A 18 -6.78 -8.19 18.85
CA ILE A 18 -7.64 -7.17 18.22
C ILE A 18 -8.99 -7.15 18.90
N ASP A 19 -9.39 -6.02 19.45
CA ASP A 19 -10.72 -5.79 20.01
C ASP A 19 -11.75 -5.52 18.91
N GLY A 20 -11.46 -4.57 18.04
CA GLY A 20 -12.26 -4.28 16.86
C GLY A 20 -11.56 -3.33 15.89
N VAL A 21 -11.31 -3.81 14.66
CA VAL A 21 -10.65 -3.03 13.61
C VAL A 21 -11.45 -3.10 12.33
N VAL A 22 -11.56 -1.97 11.64
CA VAL A 22 -12.10 -1.88 10.28
C VAL A 22 -11.06 -1.27 9.36
N VAL A 23 -10.64 -2.04 8.36
CA VAL A 23 -9.73 -1.58 7.30
C VAL A 23 -10.54 -1.28 6.04
N ASP A 24 -10.60 -0.02 5.65
CA ASP A 24 -11.36 0.48 4.48
C ASP A 24 -10.42 0.67 3.28
N LEU A 25 -10.80 0.16 2.13
CA LEU A 25 -10.03 0.15 0.89
C LEU A 25 -10.63 1.03 -0.22
N VAL A 26 -11.76 1.70 0.06
CA VAL A 26 -12.49 2.46 -0.99
C VAL A 26 -11.72 3.70 -1.42
N ASN A 27 -11.14 4.42 -0.48
CA ASN A 27 -10.55 5.73 -0.71
C ASN A 27 -9.05 5.69 -1.04
N SER A 28 -8.41 4.53 -0.97
CA SER A 28 -6.99 4.37 -1.28
C SER A 28 -6.70 2.98 -1.81
N ARG A 29 -5.94 2.91 -2.90
CA ARG A 29 -5.44 1.63 -3.42
C ARG A 29 -4.26 1.09 -2.62
N ILE A 30 -3.64 1.94 -1.80
CA ILE A 30 -2.57 1.58 -0.89
C ILE A 30 -3.03 1.92 0.52
N VAL A 31 -3.05 0.92 1.38
CA VAL A 31 -3.30 1.06 2.82
C VAL A 31 -1.99 0.78 3.55
N THR A 32 -1.62 1.69 4.45
CA THR A 32 -0.41 1.57 5.28
C THR A 32 -0.81 1.34 6.73
N LEU A 33 -0.37 0.25 7.32
CA LEU A 33 -0.50 0.00 8.76
C LEU A 33 0.78 0.46 9.46
N VAL A 34 0.70 1.53 10.24
CA VAL A 34 1.84 2.16 10.90
C VAL A 34 1.80 1.91 12.40
N GLY A 35 2.90 1.53 13.00
CA GLY A 35 3.01 1.36 14.46
C GLY A 35 4.29 0.66 14.86
N LEU A 36 4.62 0.72 16.14
CA LEU A 36 5.75 0.02 16.74
C LEU A 36 5.64 -1.51 16.60
N ASN A 37 6.71 -2.21 16.94
CA ASN A 37 6.63 -3.66 17.09
C ASN A 37 5.55 -4.00 18.13
N GLU A 38 4.88 -5.15 17.96
CA GLU A 38 3.77 -5.59 18.83
C GLU A 38 2.53 -4.69 18.85
N SER A 39 2.43 -3.69 17.98
CA SER A 39 1.21 -2.86 17.84
C SER A 39 0.04 -3.57 17.14
N GLY A 40 0.24 -4.82 16.69
CA GLY A 40 -0.80 -5.66 16.09
C GLY A 40 -0.96 -5.54 14.58
N LYS A 41 -0.02 -4.92 13.87
CA LYS A 41 -0.03 -4.82 12.39
C LYS A 41 -0.15 -6.17 11.72
N THR A 42 0.72 -7.11 12.10
CA THR A 42 0.73 -8.51 11.62
C THR A 42 -0.60 -9.20 11.92
N SER A 43 -1.14 -9.04 13.13
CA SER A 43 -2.43 -9.66 13.49
C SER A 43 -3.59 -9.16 12.62
N ILE A 44 -3.58 -7.87 12.22
CA ILE A 44 -4.57 -7.34 11.27
C ILE A 44 -4.44 -8.02 9.91
N MET A 45 -3.22 -8.19 9.41
CA MET A 45 -2.96 -8.87 8.13
C MET A 45 -3.33 -10.34 8.17
N GLU A 46 -2.97 -11.04 9.24
CA GLU A 46 -3.36 -12.44 9.48
C GLU A 46 -4.88 -12.60 9.50
N GLY A 47 -5.61 -11.66 10.11
CA GLY A 47 -7.07 -11.65 10.09
C GLY A 47 -7.65 -11.50 8.68
N VAL A 48 -7.07 -10.63 7.85
CA VAL A 48 -7.44 -10.49 6.43
C VAL A 48 -7.08 -11.76 5.65
N HIS A 49 -5.92 -12.36 5.91
CA HIS A 49 -5.51 -13.60 5.26
C HIS A 49 -6.39 -14.78 5.67
N LEU A 50 -6.75 -14.91 6.95
CA LEU A 50 -7.67 -15.92 7.45
C LEU A 50 -9.04 -15.84 6.75
N PHE A 51 -9.56 -14.62 6.51
CA PHE A 51 -10.76 -14.48 5.69
C PHE A 51 -10.60 -15.16 4.33
N TYR A 52 -9.45 -14.97 3.66
CA TYR A 52 -9.19 -15.55 2.35
C TYR A 52 -9.08 -17.09 2.40
N GLN A 53 -8.39 -17.62 3.39
CA GLN A 53 -8.31 -19.07 3.59
C GLN A 53 -9.71 -19.69 3.77
N MET A 54 -10.52 -19.07 4.61
CA MET A 54 -11.89 -19.55 4.86
C MET A 54 -12.79 -19.45 3.62
N ILE A 55 -12.67 -18.37 2.82
CA ILE A 55 -13.49 -18.24 1.62
C ILE A 55 -13.05 -19.22 0.53
N LYS A 56 -11.77 -19.59 0.47
CA LYS A 56 -11.26 -20.63 -0.44
C LYS A 56 -11.56 -22.05 0.05
N GLY A 57 -12.06 -22.19 1.27
CA GLY A 57 -12.47 -23.48 1.84
C GLY A 57 -11.32 -24.27 2.42
N GLU A 58 -10.24 -23.61 2.83
CA GLU A 58 -9.15 -24.25 3.55
C GLU A 58 -9.64 -24.74 4.93
N ASN A 59 -9.20 -25.94 5.31
CA ASN A 59 -9.50 -26.52 6.60
C ASN A 59 -8.38 -26.18 7.58
N LEU A 60 -8.73 -25.49 8.65
CA LEU A 60 -7.81 -25.21 9.75
C LEU A 60 -7.78 -26.40 10.73
N THR A 61 -6.62 -26.68 11.29
CA THR A 61 -6.49 -27.65 12.38
C THR A 61 -7.14 -27.11 13.67
N THR A 62 -7.46 -28.00 14.60
CA THR A 62 -8.00 -27.59 15.92
C THR A 62 -7.05 -26.66 16.67
N GLU A 63 -5.74 -26.86 16.54
CA GLU A 63 -4.72 -25.99 17.12
C GLU A 63 -4.78 -24.58 16.51
N GLN A 64 -4.78 -24.47 15.19
CA GLN A 64 -4.92 -23.21 14.48
C GLN A 64 -6.21 -22.48 14.85
N LEU A 65 -7.34 -23.20 14.97
CA LEU A 65 -8.61 -22.62 15.39
C LEU A 65 -8.54 -22.08 16.82
N ASN A 66 -7.89 -22.79 17.74
CA ASN A 66 -7.74 -22.33 19.12
C ASN A 66 -6.81 -21.13 19.27
N GLU A 67 -5.92 -20.88 18.30
CA GLU A 67 -5.04 -19.71 18.29
C GLU A 67 -5.74 -18.41 17.83
N LEU A 68 -6.94 -18.49 17.26
CA LEU A 68 -7.65 -17.32 16.78
C LEU A 68 -8.16 -16.40 17.91
N ARG A 69 -8.40 -16.98 19.08
CA ARG A 69 -8.97 -16.27 20.24
C ARG A 69 -7.97 -15.31 20.90
N PRO A 70 -8.46 -14.32 21.66
CA PRO A 70 -7.60 -13.52 22.53
C PRO A 70 -6.83 -14.40 23.52
N LYS A 71 -5.54 -14.12 23.72
CA LYS A 71 -4.66 -14.81 24.68
C LYS A 71 -4.68 -14.08 26.03
N GLY A 72 -4.24 -14.77 27.09
CA GLY A 72 -4.05 -14.19 28.42
C GLY A 72 -5.27 -14.19 29.34
N ILE A 73 -6.47 -14.45 28.83
CA ILE A 73 -7.70 -14.50 29.65
C ILE A 73 -8.60 -15.67 29.25
N ALA A 74 -9.49 -16.09 30.16
CA ALA A 74 -10.57 -17.00 29.82
C ALA A 74 -11.51 -16.34 28.81
N PHE A 75 -11.57 -16.91 27.60
CA PHE A 75 -12.37 -16.35 26.53
C PHE A 75 -13.57 -17.26 26.21
N THR A 76 -14.78 -16.75 26.50
CA THR A 76 -16.03 -17.29 25.99
C THR A 76 -16.66 -16.19 25.15
N GLY A 77 -16.88 -16.47 23.86
CA GLY A 77 -17.37 -15.46 22.93
C GLY A 77 -17.12 -15.80 21.47
N THR A 78 -17.18 -14.79 20.64
CA THR A 78 -17.06 -14.96 19.18
C THR A 78 -15.92 -14.15 18.63
N VAL A 79 -15.05 -14.78 17.85
CA VAL A 79 -14.10 -14.13 16.94
C VAL A 79 -14.81 -13.89 15.62
N GLU A 80 -14.85 -12.65 15.15
CA GLU A 80 -15.52 -12.29 13.89
C GLU A 80 -14.52 -11.77 12.86
N ILE A 81 -14.60 -12.30 11.66
CA ILE A 81 -13.83 -11.80 10.50
C ILE A 81 -14.77 -11.69 9.32
N SER A 82 -14.86 -10.50 8.76
CA SER A 82 -15.74 -10.24 7.63
C SER A 82 -15.10 -9.36 6.57
N ALA A 83 -15.53 -9.53 5.33
CA ALA A 83 -15.17 -8.65 4.23
C ALA A 83 -16.42 -8.20 3.48
N THR A 84 -16.48 -6.91 3.18
CA THR A 84 -17.46 -6.32 2.27
C THR A 84 -16.83 -6.17 0.90
N LEU A 85 -17.53 -6.64 -0.14
CA LEU A 85 -17.09 -6.61 -1.52
C LEU A 85 -18.04 -5.78 -2.38
N LEU A 86 -17.48 -5.03 -3.32
CA LEU A 86 -18.21 -4.27 -4.34
C LEU A 86 -18.31 -5.10 -5.62
N LEU A 87 -19.52 -5.23 -6.14
CA LEU A 87 -19.81 -6.02 -7.34
C LEU A 87 -19.85 -5.12 -8.57
N GLU A 88 -18.91 -5.32 -9.46
CA GLU A 88 -18.77 -4.54 -10.69
C GLU A 88 -19.56 -5.15 -11.86
N ASN A 89 -19.83 -4.36 -12.90
CA ASN A 89 -20.62 -4.80 -14.04
C ASN A 89 -19.99 -5.98 -14.80
N GLY A 90 -18.67 -6.10 -14.80
CA GLY A 90 -17.96 -7.23 -15.42
C GLY A 90 -18.24 -8.55 -14.72
N ASP A 91 -18.34 -8.52 -13.40
CA ASP A 91 -18.60 -9.70 -12.57
C ASP A 91 -20.05 -10.12 -12.67
N LYS A 92 -20.98 -9.15 -12.66
CA LYS A 92 -22.40 -9.41 -12.88
C LYS A 92 -22.63 -10.19 -14.20
N LYS A 93 -21.93 -9.80 -15.28
CA LYS A 93 -22.00 -10.52 -16.57
C LYS A 93 -21.48 -11.95 -16.48
N LYS A 94 -20.37 -12.20 -15.76
CA LYS A 94 -19.82 -13.55 -15.58
C LYS A 94 -20.75 -14.42 -14.75
N ILE A 95 -21.28 -13.87 -13.64
CA ILE A 95 -22.24 -14.57 -12.79
C ILE A 95 -23.52 -14.88 -13.57
N GLU A 96 -24.01 -13.94 -14.36
CA GLU A 96 -25.19 -14.14 -15.23
C GLU A 96 -24.92 -15.21 -16.29
N LYS A 97 -23.72 -15.23 -16.87
CA LYS A 97 -23.30 -16.25 -17.83
C LYS A 97 -23.29 -17.64 -17.19
N TYR A 98 -22.66 -17.78 -16.01
CA TYR A 98 -22.64 -19.03 -15.26
C TYR A 98 -24.06 -19.52 -14.93
N TRP A 99 -24.95 -18.60 -14.50
CA TRP A 99 -26.34 -18.88 -14.21
C TRP A 99 -27.09 -19.43 -15.41
N LYS A 100 -26.91 -18.84 -16.60
CA LYS A 100 -27.59 -19.23 -17.85
C LYS A 100 -27.00 -20.48 -18.48
N GLU A 101 -25.68 -20.54 -18.60
CA GLU A 101 -25.04 -21.60 -19.41
C GLU A 101 -24.72 -22.84 -18.55
N THR A 102 -24.25 -22.69 -17.32
CA THR A 102 -23.84 -23.83 -16.49
C THR A 102 -25.00 -24.35 -15.64
N LEU A 103 -25.78 -23.47 -15.07
CA LEU A 103 -26.95 -23.87 -14.25
C LEU A 103 -28.25 -23.98 -15.09
N ASN A 104 -28.16 -23.75 -16.41
CA ASN A 104 -29.29 -23.88 -17.37
C ASN A 104 -30.53 -23.08 -16.98
N LYS A 105 -30.37 -21.86 -16.42
CA LYS A 105 -31.46 -20.99 -15.99
C LYS A 105 -31.75 -19.91 -17.01
N ARG A 106 -33.01 -19.74 -17.39
CA ARG A 106 -33.46 -18.74 -18.39
C ARG A 106 -33.70 -17.34 -17.79
N ASN A 107 -33.89 -17.26 -16.49
CA ASN A 107 -34.23 -16.01 -15.80
C ASN A 107 -33.01 -15.11 -15.64
N THR A 108 -33.19 -13.80 -15.78
CA THR A 108 -32.16 -12.79 -15.52
C THR A 108 -32.06 -12.51 -14.02
N LEU A 109 -30.83 -12.33 -13.53
CA LEU A 109 -30.57 -12.01 -12.13
C LEU A 109 -30.57 -10.50 -11.87
N GLU A 110 -31.07 -10.10 -10.72
CA GLU A 110 -30.83 -8.78 -10.13
C GLU A 110 -29.73 -8.90 -9.07
N PHE A 111 -28.76 -8.01 -9.09
CA PHE A 111 -27.57 -8.09 -8.24
C PHE A 111 -27.54 -6.97 -7.20
N PRO A 112 -27.02 -7.22 -6.00
CA PRO A 112 -26.68 -6.15 -5.06
C PRO A 112 -25.50 -5.32 -5.61
N THR A 113 -25.33 -4.11 -5.09
CA THR A 113 -24.14 -3.30 -5.37
C THR A 113 -22.93 -3.76 -4.56
N GLU A 114 -23.20 -4.22 -3.34
CA GLU A 114 -22.20 -4.75 -2.41
C GLU A 114 -22.80 -5.90 -1.60
N PHE A 115 -21.93 -6.73 -1.05
CA PHE A 115 -22.30 -7.82 -0.16
C PHE A 115 -21.17 -8.14 0.81
N THR A 116 -21.51 -8.79 1.91
CA THR A 116 -20.56 -9.14 2.97
C THR A 116 -20.53 -10.64 3.18
N TYR A 117 -19.34 -11.19 3.36
CA TYR A 117 -19.10 -12.50 3.93
C TYR A 117 -18.62 -12.34 5.37
N ASP A 118 -19.27 -13.05 6.29
CA ASP A 118 -18.91 -13.09 7.69
C ASP A 118 -18.56 -14.51 8.11
N TYR A 119 -17.45 -14.64 8.84
CA TYR A 119 -17.03 -15.85 9.54
C TYR A 119 -17.02 -15.57 11.04
N LYS A 120 -17.72 -16.39 11.81
CA LYS A 120 -17.86 -16.31 13.26
C LYS A 120 -17.37 -17.61 13.87
N PHE A 121 -16.26 -17.55 14.58
CA PHE A 121 -15.68 -18.66 15.31
C PHE A 121 -16.13 -18.55 16.77
N ILE A 122 -16.86 -19.54 17.24
CA ILE A 122 -17.48 -19.56 18.57
C ILE A 122 -16.60 -20.34 19.52
N PHE A 123 -16.30 -19.73 20.66
CA PHE A 123 -15.48 -20.29 21.72
C PHE A 123 -16.26 -20.37 23.03
N ASP A 124 -15.99 -21.42 23.78
CA ASP A 124 -16.46 -21.61 25.14
C ASP A 124 -15.31 -22.11 26.00
N LEU A 125 -15.02 -21.38 27.10
CA LEU A 125 -13.90 -21.66 28.01
C LEU A 125 -12.59 -22.00 27.24
N HIS A 126 -12.18 -21.12 26.32
CA HIS A 126 -10.99 -21.26 25.45
C HIS A 126 -11.06 -22.31 24.34
N THR A 127 -12.07 -23.17 24.34
CA THR A 127 -12.18 -24.25 23.37
C THR A 127 -13.01 -23.78 22.18
N TYR A 128 -12.49 -23.96 20.98
CA TYR A 128 -13.27 -23.77 19.76
C TYR A 128 -14.45 -24.76 19.72
N LYS A 129 -15.62 -24.28 19.37
CA LYS A 129 -16.85 -25.08 19.25
C LYS A 129 -17.29 -25.24 17.80
N GLU A 130 -17.55 -24.14 17.13
CA GLU A 130 -18.07 -24.15 15.76
C GLU A 130 -17.72 -22.89 14.97
N THR A 131 -17.76 -22.98 13.65
CA THR A 131 -17.69 -21.83 12.75
C THR A 131 -19.04 -21.59 12.08
N LYS A 132 -19.61 -20.40 12.24
CA LYS A 132 -20.79 -19.93 11.50
C LYS A 132 -20.36 -19.05 10.34
N ARG A 133 -20.95 -19.26 9.19
CA ARG A 133 -20.72 -18.46 7.99
C ARG A 133 -22.02 -17.84 7.52
N THR A 134 -22.01 -16.53 7.27
CA THR A 134 -23.14 -15.82 6.64
C THR A 134 -22.66 -15.07 5.42
N CYS A 135 -23.53 -14.94 4.42
CA CYS A 135 -23.29 -14.17 3.21
C CYS A 135 -24.51 -13.34 2.90
N THR A 136 -24.32 -12.03 2.76
CA THR A 136 -25.40 -11.09 2.45
C THR A 136 -25.61 -10.88 0.95
N PHE A 137 -25.05 -11.76 0.09
CA PHE A 137 -25.26 -11.71 -1.34
C PHE A 137 -26.74 -12.07 -1.65
N LEU A 138 -27.59 -11.08 -1.53
CA LEU A 138 -29.01 -11.21 -1.84
C LEU A 138 -29.23 -10.89 -3.30
N THR A 139 -29.65 -11.87 -4.08
CA THR A 139 -30.08 -11.67 -5.45
C THR A 139 -31.42 -12.36 -5.69
N LYS A 140 -32.14 -11.90 -6.68
CA LYS A 140 -33.40 -12.46 -7.13
C LYS A 140 -33.44 -12.52 -8.65
N THR A 141 -34.31 -13.33 -9.18
CA THR A 141 -34.60 -13.29 -10.61
C THR A 141 -35.43 -12.04 -10.92
N LYS A 142 -35.19 -11.41 -12.07
CA LYS A 142 -35.90 -10.22 -12.51
C LYS A 142 -37.41 -10.48 -12.45
N ASN A 143 -38.13 -9.54 -11.84
CA ASN A 143 -39.59 -9.62 -11.58
C ASN A 143 -40.02 -10.66 -10.53
N SER A 144 -39.10 -11.25 -9.76
CA SER A 144 -39.44 -12.12 -8.63
C SER A 144 -39.51 -11.34 -7.32
N LYS A 145 -40.49 -11.66 -6.47
CA LYS A 145 -40.57 -11.14 -5.09
C LYS A 145 -39.65 -11.89 -4.12
N ARG A 146 -39.21 -13.13 -4.48
CA ARG A 146 -38.35 -13.97 -3.65
C ARG A 146 -36.88 -13.74 -3.97
N THR A 147 -36.03 -13.67 -2.96
CA THR A 147 -34.58 -13.71 -3.11
C THR A 147 -34.10 -15.16 -3.24
N LEU A 148 -33.01 -15.40 -3.98
CA LEU A 148 -32.46 -16.74 -4.13
C LEU A 148 -31.89 -17.29 -2.83
N SER A 149 -31.46 -16.40 -1.91
CA SER A 149 -30.95 -16.77 -0.60
C SER A 149 -32.02 -17.32 0.35
N GLU A 150 -33.29 -17.06 0.09
CA GLU A 150 -34.42 -17.56 0.89
C GLU A 150 -34.80 -18.99 0.51
N THR A 151 -34.29 -19.48 -0.61
CA THR A 151 -34.55 -20.83 -1.10
C THR A 151 -33.34 -21.72 -0.85
N ASP A 152 -33.52 -22.80 -0.10
CA ASP A 152 -32.49 -23.83 0.09
C ASP A 152 -32.38 -24.73 -1.16
N ASN A 153 -32.05 -24.12 -2.30
CA ASN A 153 -31.93 -24.84 -3.54
C ASN A 153 -30.46 -24.99 -3.96
N THR A 154 -30.16 -26.11 -4.60
CA THR A 154 -28.82 -26.48 -5.07
C THR A 154 -28.22 -25.45 -6.02
N ASN A 155 -29.04 -24.78 -6.84
CA ASN A 155 -28.54 -23.76 -7.78
C ASN A 155 -28.00 -22.53 -7.06
N TRP A 156 -28.61 -22.11 -5.95
CA TRP A 156 -28.07 -21.04 -5.12
C TRP A 156 -26.72 -21.44 -4.50
N LYS A 157 -26.64 -22.64 -3.95
CA LYS A 157 -25.39 -23.17 -3.37
C LYS A 157 -24.26 -23.21 -4.41
N ASN A 158 -24.56 -23.68 -5.62
CA ASN A 158 -23.60 -23.72 -6.74
C ASN A 158 -23.19 -22.32 -7.20
N LEU A 159 -24.15 -21.37 -7.26
CA LEU A 159 -23.86 -19.99 -7.64
C LEU A 159 -22.92 -19.32 -6.62
N ILE A 160 -23.18 -19.47 -5.33
CA ILE A 160 -22.31 -18.93 -4.28
C ILE A 160 -20.94 -19.63 -4.29
N ALA A 161 -20.87 -20.93 -4.54
CA ALA A 161 -19.60 -21.63 -4.69
C ALA A 161 -18.78 -21.07 -5.86
N TYR A 162 -19.41 -20.84 -7.02
CA TYR A 162 -18.77 -20.19 -8.18
C TYR A 162 -18.28 -18.77 -7.86
N ILE A 163 -19.08 -17.96 -7.15
CA ILE A 163 -18.66 -16.61 -6.75
C ILE A 163 -17.41 -16.67 -5.86
N ARG A 164 -17.36 -17.62 -4.93
CA ARG A 164 -16.21 -17.81 -4.02
C ARG A 164 -14.94 -18.23 -4.76
N SER A 165 -15.04 -19.19 -5.69
CA SER A 165 -13.89 -19.74 -6.39
C SER A 165 -13.36 -18.82 -7.49
N ASP A 166 -14.26 -18.24 -8.32
CA ASP A 166 -13.91 -17.64 -9.60
C ASP A 166 -14.06 -16.12 -9.65
N ILE A 167 -14.84 -15.53 -8.75
CA ILE A 167 -15.17 -14.10 -8.82
C ILE A 167 -14.48 -13.31 -7.69
N VAL A 168 -14.44 -13.85 -6.47
CA VAL A 168 -13.79 -13.18 -5.32
C VAL A 168 -12.31 -12.97 -5.59
N PRO A 169 -11.80 -11.72 -5.45
CA PRO A 169 -10.40 -11.41 -5.74
C PRO A 169 -9.42 -12.23 -4.89
N GLU A 170 -8.28 -12.53 -5.48
CA GLU A 170 -7.19 -13.23 -4.79
C GLU A 170 -6.54 -12.32 -3.75
N ILE A 171 -6.20 -12.88 -2.58
CA ILE A 171 -5.37 -12.23 -1.57
C ILE A 171 -4.04 -12.96 -1.53
N LEU A 172 -2.95 -12.23 -1.73
CA LEU A 172 -1.60 -12.75 -1.62
C LEU A 172 -0.96 -12.16 -0.37
N TYR A 173 -0.75 -12.99 0.63
CA TYR A 173 -0.12 -12.61 1.88
C TYR A 173 1.35 -12.99 1.87
N TYR A 174 2.17 -12.02 2.18
CA TYR A 174 3.60 -12.15 2.31
C TYR A 174 3.98 -11.82 3.75
N ASP A 175 4.07 -12.87 4.54
CA ASP A 175 4.48 -12.87 5.93
C ASP A 175 5.99 -12.67 6.04
N ASP A 176 6.42 -11.80 6.96
CA ASP A 176 7.80 -11.49 7.36
C ASP A 176 8.88 -11.87 6.32
N PHE A 177 8.77 -11.31 5.16
CA PHE A 177 9.68 -11.35 3.99
C PHE A 177 10.94 -12.24 4.06
N ILE A 178 10.88 -13.32 4.79
CA ILE A 178 11.80 -14.42 4.64
C ILE A 178 11.31 -15.23 3.43
N PHE A 179 11.30 -14.62 2.27
CA PHE A 179 11.38 -15.40 1.05
C PHE A 179 12.70 -16.13 1.08
N GLN A 180 12.71 -17.23 1.78
CA GLN A 180 13.78 -18.19 1.63
C GLN A 180 13.69 -18.70 0.21
N ILE A 181 14.41 -18.01 -0.69
CA ILE A 181 14.62 -18.55 -2.03
C ILE A 181 15.26 -19.93 -1.80
N PRO A 182 14.58 -21.02 -2.14
CA PRO A 182 15.16 -22.34 -1.99
C PRO A 182 16.39 -22.42 -2.90
N GLU A 183 17.34 -23.24 -2.52
CA GLU A 183 18.47 -23.55 -3.40
C GLU A 183 17.98 -24.17 -4.69
N LYS A 184 17.06 -25.12 -4.55
CA LYS A 184 16.42 -25.82 -5.66
C LYS A 184 14.91 -25.90 -5.38
N VAL A 185 14.10 -25.63 -6.40
CA VAL A 185 12.65 -25.90 -6.36
C VAL A 185 12.44 -27.29 -6.94
N CYS A 186 11.85 -28.18 -6.14
CA CYS A 186 11.64 -29.57 -6.54
C CYS A 186 10.26 -29.78 -7.16
N PHE A 187 10.22 -30.46 -8.28
CA PHE A 187 9.00 -30.94 -8.95
C PHE A 187 9.09 -32.45 -9.10
N VAL A 188 7.97 -33.14 -9.01
CA VAL A 188 7.91 -34.59 -9.19
C VAL A 188 7.09 -34.91 -10.43
N LYS A 189 7.59 -35.86 -11.24
CA LYS A 189 6.89 -36.37 -12.43
C LYS A 189 5.55 -37.01 -12.03
N THR A 190 4.54 -36.82 -12.85
CA THR A 190 3.21 -37.40 -12.61
C THR A 190 3.31 -38.93 -12.44
N GLY A 191 2.75 -39.44 -11.35
CA GLY A 191 2.79 -40.86 -11.00
C GLY A 191 3.94 -41.27 -10.07
N VAL A 192 4.85 -40.36 -9.71
CA VAL A 192 5.86 -40.57 -8.70
C VAL A 192 5.37 -40.05 -7.35
N LEU A 193 5.70 -40.74 -6.25
CA LEU A 193 5.27 -40.34 -4.90
C LEU A 193 5.90 -39.02 -4.49
N GLU A 194 5.07 -38.10 -3.98
CA GLU A 194 5.54 -36.86 -3.38
C GLU A 194 6.33 -37.16 -2.08
N THR A 195 7.46 -36.50 -1.93
CA THR A 195 8.26 -36.53 -0.69
C THR A 195 7.94 -35.31 0.16
N GLU A 196 8.34 -35.33 1.44
CA GLU A 196 8.18 -34.15 2.35
C GLU A 196 8.80 -32.89 1.76
N GLU A 197 9.91 -33.00 1.03
CA GLU A 197 10.58 -31.89 0.35
C GLU A 197 9.65 -31.20 -0.65
N VAL A 198 8.91 -31.98 -1.45
CA VAL A 198 7.95 -31.45 -2.44
C VAL A 198 6.71 -30.87 -1.78
N SER A 199 6.27 -31.50 -0.68
CA SER A 199 5.05 -31.13 0.05
C SER A 199 5.23 -29.89 0.93
N ASN A 200 6.48 -29.44 1.14
CA ASN A 200 6.81 -28.26 1.94
C ASN A 200 6.11 -26.99 1.37
N SER A 201 5.52 -26.20 2.26
CA SER A 201 4.79 -24.98 1.92
C SER A 201 5.63 -23.99 1.09
N ASN A 202 6.91 -23.81 1.45
CA ASN A 202 7.81 -22.91 0.71
C ASN A 202 8.05 -23.45 -0.71
N ASN A 203 8.32 -24.73 -0.89
CA ASN A 203 8.51 -25.35 -2.19
C ASN A 203 7.26 -25.20 -3.08
N LYS A 204 6.06 -25.46 -2.54
CA LYS A 204 4.78 -25.28 -3.27
C LYS A 204 4.58 -23.84 -3.72
N THR A 205 4.92 -22.87 -2.89
CA THR A 205 4.86 -21.44 -3.26
C THR A 205 5.75 -21.13 -4.46
N TRP A 206 6.99 -21.66 -4.45
CA TRP A 206 7.91 -21.44 -5.57
C TRP A 206 7.53 -22.22 -6.83
N GLN A 207 6.94 -23.41 -6.68
CA GLN A 207 6.35 -24.13 -7.82
C GLN A 207 5.27 -23.30 -8.52
N LEU A 208 4.39 -22.63 -7.76
CA LEU A 208 3.37 -21.75 -8.31
C LEU A 208 3.99 -20.58 -9.07
N VAL A 209 5.05 -19.96 -8.52
CA VAL A 209 5.76 -18.85 -9.18
C VAL A 209 6.38 -19.29 -10.50
N ILE A 210 7.10 -20.41 -10.50
CA ILE A 210 7.71 -20.96 -11.72
C ILE A 210 6.65 -21.24 -12.79
N ASN A 211 5.52 -21.83 -12.37
CA ASN A 211 4.41 -22.06 -13.26
C ASN A 211 3.79 -20.73 -13.78
N ASP A 212 3.78 -19.66 -12.98
CA ASP A 212 3.33 -18.34 -13.39
C ASP A 212 4.28 -17.71 -14.41
N VAL A 213 5.59 -17.92 -14.28
CA VAL A 213 6.58 -17.50 -15.26
C VAL A 213 6.33 -18.19 -16.60
N LEU A 214 6.10 -19.50 -16.63
CA LEU A 214 5.80 -20.22 -17.88
C LEU A 214 4.47 -19.75 -18.51
N LYS A 215 3.43 -19.55 -17.70
CA LYS A 215 2.15 -19.03 -18.18
C LYS A 215 2.23 -17.59 -18.71
N ALA A 216 3.21 -16.83 -18.31
CA ALA A 216 3.48 -15.52 -18.91
C ALA A 216 4.06 -15.63 -20.33
N VAL A 217 4.66 -16.76 -20.67
CA VAL A 217 5.09 -17.10 -22.03
C VAL A 217 3.90 -17.59 -22.85
N ASP A 218 3.15 -18.58 -22.35
CA ASP A 218 1.91 -19.08 -22.96
C ASP A 218 0.92 -19.53 -21.87
N GLU A 219 -0.24 -18.87 -21.79
CA GLU A 219 -1.27 -19.10 -20.76
C GLU A 219 -1.82 -20.53 -20.74
N ARG A 220 -1.71 -21.26 -21.85
CA ARG A 220 -2.20 -22.64 -21.99
C ARG A 220 -1.24 -23.66 -21.39
N MET A 221 0.02 -23.27 -21.10
CA MET A 221 1.03 -24.18 -20.60
C MET A 221 1.01 -24.29 -19.08
N THR A 222 1.36 -25.47 -18.58
CA THR A 222 1.68 -25.73 -17.18
C THR A 222 3.09 -26.28 -17.07
N PHE A 223 3.82 -25.89 -16.03
CA PHE A 223 5.19 -26.35 -15.85
C PHE A 223 5.25 -27.87 -15.69
N GLN A 224 4.27 -28.44 -14.99
CA GLN A 224 4.16 -29.89 -14.83
C GLN A 224 4.10 -30.61 -16.18
N ASN A 225 3.11 -30.31 -17.02
CA ASN A 225 2.85 -31.08 -18.24
C ASN A 225 3.84 -30.77 -19.37
N HIS A 226 4.43 -29.56 -19.41
CA HIS A 226 5.21 -29.10 -20.56
C HIS A 226 6.72 -29.04 -20.28
N VAL A 227 7.14 -29.26 -19.04
CA VAL A 227 8.54 -29.31 -18.65
C VAL A 227 8.85 -30.59 -17.87
N VAL A 228 8.18 -30.82 -16.73
CA VAL A 228 8.49 -31.93 -15.82
C VAL A 228 8.18 -33.28 -16.46
N ASP A 229 6.96 -33.49 -16.91
CA ASP A 229 6.50 -34.79 -17.41
C ASP A 229 7.10 -35.17 -18.76
N VAL A 230 7.56 -34.18 -19.54
CA VAL A 230 8.20 -34.41 -20.85
C VAL A 230 9.73 -34.45 -20.78
N TRP A 231 10.34 -34.20 -19.62
CA TRP A 231 11.80 -34.07 -19.49
C TRP A 231 12.59 -35.29 -19.99
N GLU A 232 12.11 -36.50 -19.70
CA GLU A 232 12.76 -37.74 -20.14
C GLU A 232 12.46 -38.08 -21.60
N SER A 233 11.29 -37.77 -22.09
CA SER A 233 10.85 -38.13 -23.44
C SER A 233 11.28 -37.12 -24.51
N ASP A 234 11.37 -35.84 -24.15
CA ASP A 234 11.72 -34.74 -25.07
C ASP A 234 12.42 -33.61 -24.29
N LYS A 235 13.69 -33.85 -23.94
CA LYS A 235 14.53 -32.91 -23.19
C LYS A 235 14.72 -31.59 -23.95
N ASP A 236 14.78 -31.63 -25.27
CA ASP A 236 14.98 -30.45 -26.10
C ASP A 236 13.75 -29.53 -26.04
N ALA A 237 12.54 -30.08 -26.12
CA ALA A 237 11.32 -29.31 -25.94
C ALA A 237 11.25 -28.67 -24.54
N ALA A 238 11.55 -29.41 -23.48
CA ALA A 238 11.58 -28.90 -22.11
C ALA A 238 12.62 -27.78 -21.94
N SER A 239 13.84 -27.97 -22.45
CA SER A 239 14.91 -26.97 -22.41
C SER A 239 14.56 -25.69 -23.19
N ASN A 240 13.90 -25.83 -24.32
CA ASN A 240 13.40 -24.68 -25.09
C ASN A 240 12.37 -23.86 -24.29
N ARG A 241 11.51 -24.53 -23.48
CA ARG A 241 10.57 -23.84 -22.58
C ARG A 241 11.32 -23.07 -21.50
N LEU A 242 12.32 -23.67 -20.87
CA LEU A 242 13.16 -22.96 -19.89
C LEU A 242 13.83 -21.73 -20.51
N SER A 243 14.37 -21.83 -21.71
CA SER A 243 14.97 -20.70 -22.43
C SER A 243 13.97 -19.57 -22.73
N GLN A 244 12.71 -19.92 -23.03
CA GLN A 244 11.63 -18.92 -23.19
C GLN A 244 11.28 -18.26 -21.85
N MET A 245 11.27 -19.02 -20.76
CA MET A 245 11.06 -18.47 -19.41
C MET A 245 12.20 -17.54 -18.98
N GLU A 246 13.45 -17.90 -19.26
CA GLU A 246 14.62 -17.04 -19.01
C GLU A 246 14.47 -15.69 -19.71
N LYS A 247 14.08 -15.67 -20.99
CA LYS A 247 13.84 -14.42 -21.72
C LYS A 247 12.73 -13.59 -21.08
N ALA A 248 11.64 -14.23 -20.62
CA ALA A 248 10.57 -13.53 -19.94
C ALA A 248 11.01 -12.98 -18.57
N LEU A 249 11.90 -13.70 -17.86
CA LEU A 249 12.50 -13.23 -16.61
C LEU A 249 13.41 -12.02 -16.87
N ASP A 250 14.26 -12.08 -17.90
CA ASP A 250 15.17 -10.98 -18.24
C ASP A 250 14.40 -9.71 -18.63
N GLU A 251 13.40 -9.84 -19.49
CA GLU A 251 12.58 -8.69 -19.91
C GLU A 251 11.88 -7.99 -18.75
N LYS A 252 11.38 -8.75 -17.77
CA LYS A 252 10.61 -8.16 -16.67
C LYS A 252 11.46 -7.82 -15.45
N ILE A 253 12.33 -8.72 -15.03
CA ILE A 253 13.07 -8.54 -13.78
C ILE A 253 14.30 -7.68 -14.01
N THR A 254 15.11 -7.97 -15.04
CA THR A 254 16.37 -7.25 -15.29
C THR A 254 16.11 -5.81 -15.69
N ASN A 255 15.16 -5.57 -16.60
CA ASN A 255 14.77 -4.20 -16.97
C ASN A 255 14.22 -3.43 -15.78
N ARG A 256 13.34 -4.06 -15.02
CA ARG A 256 12.73 -3.45 -13.84
C ARG A 256 13.74 -3.13 -12.74
N TRP A 257 14.69 -4.01 -12.55
CA TRP A 257 15.82 -3.76 -11.66
C TRP A 257 16.63 -2.55 -12.11
N GLY A 258 16.88 -2.43 -13.42
CA GLY A 258 17.55 -1.27 -14.02
C GLY A 258 16.83 0.04 -13.80
N ASP A 259 15.51 0.04 -13.89
CA ASP A 259 14.69 1.24 -13.65
C ASP A 259 14.74 1.67 -12.17
N LEU A 260 14.70 0.71 -11.24
CA LEU A 260 14.72 1.00 -9.79
C LEU A 260 16.10 1.43 -9.28
N PHE A 261 17.17 0.80 -9.74
CA PHE A 261 18.53 1.01 -9.20
C PHE A 261 19.47 1.79 -10.12
N GLY A 262 19.06 2.04 -11.35
CA GLY A 262 19.88 2.64 -12.42
C GLY A 262 20.65 1.59 -13.22
N LYS A 263 20.61 1.71 -14.53
CA LYS A 263 21.22 0.73 -15.47
C LYS A 263 22.71 0.49 -15.22
N ASN A 264 23.44 1.50 -14.76
CA ASN A 264 24.89 1.40 -14.48
C ASN A 264 25.22 0.71 -13.14
N LYS A 265 24.21 0.33 -12.33
CA LYS A 265 24.38 -0.38 -11.06
C LYS A 265 23.96 -1.84 -11.11
N ILE A 266 23.61 -2.34 -12.29
CA ILE A 266 23.25 -3.74 -12.49
C ILE A 266 24.55 -4.54 -12.62
N ASN A 267 24.82 -5.40 -11.64
CA ASN A 267 25.98 -6.29 -11.65
C ASN A 267 25.70 -7.65 -12.30
N PHE A 268 24.52 -7.84 -12.91
CA PHE A 268 24.17 -9.08 -13.62
C PHE A 268 23.45 -8.74 -14.94
N LYS A 269 23.64 -9.61 -15.92
CA LYS A 269 23.13 -9.42 -17.29
C LYS A 269 21.88 -10.26 -17.58
N GLU A 270 21.85 -11.47 -17.06
CA GLU A 270 20.83 -12.47 -17.37
C GLU A 270 20.45 -13.28 -16.13
N ILE A 271 19.19 -13.72 -16.10
CA ILE A 271 18.68 -14.69 -15.13
C ILE A 271 18.61 -16.05 -15.83
N LYS A 272 19.18 -17.07 -15.22
CA LYS A 272 19.22 -18.44 -15.73
C LYS A 272 18.44 -19.39 -14.85
N LEU A 273 17.78 -20.35 -15.48
CA LEU A 273 17.11 -21.48 -14.84
C LEU A 273 17.96 -22.72 -15.05
N ASP A 274 18.56 -23.22 -13.97
CA ASP A 274 19.46 -24.36 -14.01
C ASP A 274 18.72 -25.64 -13.57
N PRO A 275 18.38 -26.52 -14.52
CA PRO A 275 17.65 -27.74 -14.23
C PRO A 275 18.59 -28.91 -13.90
N GLU A 276 18.23 -29.70 -12.88
CA GLU A 276 18.85 -30.98 -12.54
C GLU A 276 17.75 -32.03 -12.43
N TYR A 277 17.87 -33.12 -13.17
CA TYR A 277 16.86 -34.18 -13.17
C TYR A 277 17.45 -35.50 -12.66
N THR A 278 16.82 -36.06 -11.64
CA THR A 278 17.25 -37.31 -11.00
C THR A 278 16.02 -38.07 -10.46
N ASP A 279 15.91 -39.34 -10.80
CA ASP A 279 14.91 -40.27 -10.26
C ASP A 279 13.46 -39.78 -10.32
N GLY A 280 13.05 -39.22 -11.48
CA GLY A 280 11.69 -38.70 -11.66
C GLY A 280 11.42 -37.37 -11.01
N LYS A 281 12.46 -36.68 -10.50
CA LYS A 281 12.40 -35.36 -9.89
C LYS A 281 13.18 -34.34 -10.71
N LEU A 282 12.56 -33.22 -10.99
CA LEU A 282 13.22 -32.05 -11.58
C LEU A 282 13.46 -31.00 -10.51
N TYR A 283 14.71 -30.67 -10.29
CA TYR A 283 15.16 -29.58 -9.44
C TYR A 283 15.51 -28.37 -10.30
N LEU A 284 15.03 -27.21 -9.92
CA LEU A 284 15.26 -25.98 -10.65
C LEU A 284 15.87 -24.91 -9.73
N SER A 285 17.06 -24.39 -10.11
CA SER A 285 17.75 -23.33 -9.40
C SER A 285 17.71 -22.03 -10.18
N PHE A 286 17.61 -20.89 -9.49
CA PHE A 286 17.77 -19.57 -10.08
C PHE A 286 19.24 -19.13 -10.01
N LYS A 287 19.83 -18.86 -11.15
CA LYS A 287 21.18 -18.28 -11.28
C LYS A 287 21.13 -16.91 -11.92
N ILE A 288 22.07 -16.07 -11.57
CA ILE A 288 22.35 -14.81 -12.25
C ILE A 288 23.68 -14.90 -12.97
N ARG A 289 23.73 -14.42 -14.21
CA ARG A 289 24.95 -14.35 -15.01
C ARG A 289 25.42 -12.91 -15.12
N THR A 290 26.70 -12.68 -14.83
CA THR A 290 27.36 -11.37 -14.96
C THR A 290 27.82 -11.11 -16.36
N GLU A 291 28.23 -9.88 -16.67
CA GLU A 291 28.85 -9.54 -17.98
C GLU A 291 30.12 -10.36 -18.25
N SER A 292 30.87 -10.71 -17.21
CA SER A 292 32.05 -11.59 -17.30
C SER A 292 31.68 -13.08 -17.45
N LYS A 293 30.42 -13.41 -17.72
CA LYS A 293 29.89 -14.78 -17.88
C LYS A 293 30.03 -15.68 -16.63
N LYS A 294 30.31 -15.11 -15.46
CA LYS A 294 30.29 -15.85 -14.20
C LYS A 294 28.84 -16.02 -13.74
N GLU A 295 28.53 -17.21 -13.23
CA GLU A 295 27.20 -17.55 -12.69
C GLU A 295 27.24 -17.68 -11.18
N PHE A 296 26.17 -17.20 -10.53
CA PHE A 296 26.01 -17.25 -9.09
C PHE A 296 24.56 -17.65 -8.76
N LEU A 297 24.38 -18.50 -7.74
CA LEU A 297 23.05 -18.81 -7.23
C LEU A 297 22.42 -17.56 -6.62
N VAL A 298 21.15 -17.32 -6.90
CA VAL A 298 20.39 -16.22 -6.29
C VAL A 298 20.35 -16.36 -4.79
N LYS A 299 20.25 -17.59 -4.26
CA LYS A 299 20.29 -17.92 -2.82
C LYS A 299 21.53 -17.36 -2.12
N GLU A 300 22.68 -17.32 -2.79
CA GLU A 300 23.96 -16.88 -2.20
C GLU A 300 24.11 -15.35 -2.17
N ARG A 301 23.18 -14.61 -2.76
CA ARG A 301 23.23 -13.15 -2.81
C ARG A 301 22.82 -12.52 -1.48
N SER A 302 23.09 -11.21 -1.34
CA SER A 302 22.72 -10.44 -0.15
C SER A 302 21.21 -10.53 0.15
N LYS A 303 20.83 -10.34 1.41
CA LYS A 303 19.41 -10.34 1.82
C LYS A 303 18.59 -9.34 1.01
N GLY A 304 19.11 -8.14 0.77
CA GLY A 304 18.43 -7.12 -0.02
C GLY A 304 18.23 -7.53 -1.48
N PHE A 305 19.23 -8.17 -2.10
CA PHE A 305 19.08 -8.70 -3.46
C PHE A 305 17.98 -9.76 -3.51
N LYS A 306 18.03 -10.73 -2.61
CA LYS A 306 17.04 -11.82 -2.55
C LYS A 306 15.63 -11.27 -2.36
N TRP A 307 15.48 -10.28 -1.49
CA TRP A 307 14.21 -9.63 -1.25
C TRP A 307 13.65 -9.00 -2.53
N PHE A 308 14.45 -8.15 -3.19
CA PHE A 308 14.01 -7.49 -4.43
C PHE A 308 13.73 -8.47 -5.56
N PHE A 309 14.56 -9.47 -5.71
CA PHE A 309 14.37 -10.52 -6.72
C PHE A 309 13.04 -11.24 -6.51
N SER A 310 12.76 -11.68 -5.29
CA SER A 310 11.50 -12.33 -4.96
C SER A 310 10.32 -11.38 -5.15
N PHE A 311 10.43 -10.15 -4.67
CA PHE A 311 9.37 -9.14 -4.80
C PHE A 311 9.01 -8.90 -6.27
N LEU A 312 10.00 -8.65 -7.14
CA LEU A 312 9.77 -8.44 -8.56
C LEU A 312 9.20 -9.70 -9.23
N LEU A 313 9.75 -10.86 -8.91
CA LEU A 313 9.28 -12.13 -9.45
C LEU A 313 7.79 -12.36 -9.13
N PHE A 314 7.41 -12.18 -7.88
CA PHE A 314 6.03 -12.37 -7.44
C PHE A 314 5.09 -11.30 -7.99
N THR A 315 5.50 -10.05 -8.04
CA THR A 315 4.61 -8.97 -8.49
C THR A 315 4.46 -8.94 -10.00
N GLU A 316 5.53 -9.15 -10.78
CA GLU A 316 5.50 -9.02 -12.24
C GLU A 316 4.82 -10.21 -12.93
N PHE A 317 4.91 -11.42 -12.38
CA PHE A 317 4.33 -12.59 -13.01
C PHE A 317 2.91 -12.92 -12.51
N ARG A 318 2.57 -12.66 -11.24
CA ARG A 318 1.21 -12.86 -10.74
C ARG A 318 0.22 -11.76 -11.10
N LYS A 319 0.68 -10.52 -11.24
CA LYS A 319 -0.15 -9.35 -11.56
C LYS A 319 -1.03 -9.53 -12.81
N LYS A 320 -0.59 -10.28 -13.80
CA LYS A 320 -1.31 -10.44 -15.08
C LYS A 320 -2.45 -11.46 -15.06
N ARG A 321 -2.49 -12.36 -14.08
CA ARG A 321 -3.44 -13.50 -14.08
C ARG A 321 -4.84 -13.16 -13.62
N THR A 322 -4.92 -12.38 -12.56
CA THR A 322 -6.19 -11.98 -11.98
C THR A 322 -6.20 -10.46 -11.83
N SER A 323 -7.10 -9.79 -12.51
CA SER A 323 -7.34 -8.37 -12.22
C SER A 323 -7.99 -8.25 -10.84
N ASN A 324 -7.48 -7.33 -10.01
CA ASN A 324 -7.88 -7.00 -8.63
C ASN A 324 -7.34 -7.94 -7.55
N ILE A 325 -6.07 -8.28 -7.60
CA ILE A 325 -5.37 -8.92 -6.48
C ILE A 325 -5.24 -7.92 -5.33
N LEU A 326 -5.40 -8.41 -4.10
CA LEU A 326 -5.00 -7.71 -2.89
C LEU A 326 -3.67 -8.28 -2.39
N PHE A 327 -2.64 -7.47 -2.37
CA PHE A 327 -1.35 -7.81 -1.75
C PHE A 327 -1.35 -7.40 -0.28
N LEU A 328 -1.00 -8.32 0.59
CA LEU A 328 -0.69 -8.08 2.00
C LEU A 328 0.81 -8.25 2.16
N LEU A 329 1.50 -7.16 2.52
CA LEU A 329 2.95 -7.13 2.63
C LEU A 329 3.34 -6.75 4.07
N ASP A 330 3.71 -7.76 4.88
CA ASP A 330 4.07 -7.51 6.26
C ASP A 330 5.53 -7.05 6.35
N GLU A 331 5.72 -5.84 6.85
CA GLU A 331 7.02 -5.16 6.99
C GLU A 331 7.94 -5.28 5.76
N PRO A 332 7.45 -4.91 4.56
CA PRO A 332 8.26 -5.03 3.36
C PRO A 332 9.55 -4.24 3.53
N ALA A 333 10.70 -4.92 3.31
CA ALA A 333 12.01 -4.30 3.35
C ALA A 333 12.52 -3.85 4.73
N SER A 334 12.04 -4.40 5.82
CA SER A 334 12.59 -4.18 7.17
C SER A 334 14.12 -4.39 7.24
N ASN A 335 14.64 -5.29 6.41
CA ASN A 335 16.06 -5.64 6.33
C ASN A 335 16.86 -4.84 5.28
N LEU A 336 16.30 -3.80 4.68
CA LEU A 336 16.94 -2.99 3.65
C LEU A 336 17.44 -1.65 4.19
N HIS A 337 18.51 -1.13 3.57
CA HIS A 337 18.94 0.24 3.82
C HIS A 337 17.85 1.25 3.44
N SER A 338 17.81 2.39 4.13
CA SER A 338 16.86 3.48 3.92
C SER A 338 16.71 3.91 2.45
N SER A 339 17.83 4.00 1.72
CA SER A 339 17.81 4.33 0.30
C SER A 339 17.13 3.28 -0.58
N ALA A 340 17.18 2.01 -0.19
CA ALA A 340 16.49 0.92 -0.88
C ALA A 340 15.00 0.88 -0.48
N GLN A 341 14.68 1.20 0.78
CA GLN A 341 13.30 1.31 1.25
C GLN A 341 12.51 2.39 0.49
N ALA A 342 13.12 3.54 0.24
CA ALA A 342 12.50 4.60 -0.56
C ALA A 342 12.12 4.12 -1.98
N LYS A 343 12.93 3.25 -2.60
CA LYS A 343 12.65 2.67 -3.93
C LYS A 343 11.50 1.66 -3.93
N ILE A 344 11.22 1.04 -2.79
CA ILE A 344 10.05 0.18 -2.64
C ILE A 344 8.77 0.98 -2.71
N LEU A 345 8.74 2.21 -2.19
CA LEU A 345 7.57 3.08 -2.34
C LEU A 345 7.22 3.31 -3.81
N ASP A 346 8.22 3.48 -4.68
CA ASP A 346 8.00 3.60 -6.13
C ASP A 346 7.41 2.31 -6.71
N ALA A 347 7.96 1.16 -6.32
CA ALA A 347 7.48 -0.15 -6.75
C ALA A 347 6.04 -0.45 -6.25
N LEU A 348 5.72 -0.09 -4.99
CA LEU A 348 4.36 -0.19 -4.44
C LEU A 348 3.38 0.74 -5.15
N SER A 349 3.81 1.97 -5.48
CA SER A 349 3.00 2.92 -6.25
C SER A 349 2.59 2.34 -7.58
N GLU A 350 3.52 1.71 -8.28
CA GLU A 350 3.24 1.09 -9.56
C GLU A 350 2.39 -0.17 -9.43
N LEU A 351 2.67 -1.03 -8.44
CA LEU A 351 1.86 -2.20 -8.15
C LEU A 351 0.38 -1.79 -7.93
N SER A 352 0.16 -0.66 -7.27
CA SER A 352 -1.18 -0.15 -6.96
C SER A 352 -1.97 0.33 -8.18
N THR A 353 -1.36 0.47 -9.35
CA THR A 353 -2.10 0.81 -10.58
C THR A 353 -3.09 -0.27 -10.97
N ASP A 354 -2.76 -1.53 -10.72
CA ASP A 354 -3.55 -2.69 -11.13
C ASP A 354 -4.05 -3.55 -9.95
N ALA A 355 -3.48 -3.38 -8.74
CA ALA A 355 -3.79 -4.17 -7.56
C ALA A 355 -4.17 -3.27 -6.37
N LEU A 356 -4.74 -3.87 -5.32
CA LEU A 356 -4.85 -3.27 -3.99
C LEU A 356 -3.65 -3.71 -3.17
N VAL A 357 -3.14 -2.85 -2.30
CA VAL A 357 -2.00 -3.14 -1.44
C VAL A 357 -2.32 -2.73 -0.01
N ILE A 358 -2.13 -3.65 0.93
CA ILE A 358 -2.03 -3.34 2.35
C ILE A 358 -0.61 -3.71 2.76
N TYR A 359 0.13 -2.76 3.32
CA TYR A 359 1.44 -3.08 3.88
C TYR A 359 1.58 -2.52 5.29
N SER A 360 2.36 -3.22 6.12
CA SER A 360 2.71 -2.77 7.45
C SER A 360 4.10 -2.15 7.46
N THR A 361 4.34 -1.24 8.39
CA THR A 361 5.69 -0.71 8.62
C THR A 361 5.86 -0.12 10.01
N HIS A 362 7.05 -0.27 10.55
CA HIS A 362 7.58 0.50 11.67
C HIS A 362 8.66 1.49 11.20
N SER A 363 8.99 1.51 9.90
CA SER A 363 10.01 2.39 9.33
C SER A 363 9.40 3.65 8.74
N HIS A 364 9.86 4.81 9.19
CA HIS A 364 9.47 6.11 8.63
C HIS A 364 9.88 6.27 7.15
N HIS A 365 10.92 5.55 6.69
CA HIS A 365 11.34 5.53 5.28
C HIS A 365 10.33 4.86 4.34
N LEU A 366 9.43 4.04 4.89
CA LEU A 366 8.36 3.38 4.14
C LEU A 366 7.02 4.10 4.24
N ILE A 367 7.01 5.35 4.70
CA ILE A 367 5.80 6.16 4.78
C ILE A 367 5.79 7.16 3.62
N ASN A 368 4.81 7.03 2.75
CA ASN A 368 4.61 7.99 1.67
C ASN A 368 3.54 9.01 2.06
N PRO A 369 3.90 10.32 2.12
CA PRO A 369 2.96 11.38 2.43
C PRO A 369 1.69 11.41 1.57
N LYS A 370 1.80 10.97 0.33
CA LYS A 370 0.68 10.95 -0.63
C LYS A 370 -0.38 9.87 -0.29
N TRP A 371 -0.03 8.89 0.55
CA TRP A 371 -0.92 7.76 0.88
C TRP A 371 -1.55 7.84 2.27
N LEU A 372 -1.36 8.93 2.99
CA LEU A 372 -1.87 9.10 4.36
C LEU A 372 -3.41 8.99 4.47
N VAL A 373 -4.13 9.22 3.38
CA VAL A 373 -5.59 8.95 3.31
C VAL A 373 -5.90 7.47 3.59
N GLY A 374 -5.01 6.56 3.17
CA GLY A 374 -5.09 5.13 3.41
C GLY A 374 -4.28 4.65 4.62
N ALA A 375 -3.69 5.54 5.42
CA ALA A 375 -2.88 5.14 6.54
C ALA A 375 -3.70 4.92 7.82
N TYR A 376 -3.33 3.88 8.57
CA TYR A 376 -3.86 3.55 9.88
C TYR A 376 -2.76 3.55 10.92
N ILE A 377 -3.00 4.16 12.06
CA ILE A 377 -2.15 4.06 13.23
C ILE A 377 -2.62 2.88 14.06
N CYS A 378 -1.75 1.88 14.17
CA CYS A 378 -1.98 0.68 14.97
C CYS A 378 -1.44 0.91 16.39
N ILE A 379 -2.27 0.63 17.37
CA ILE A 379 -2.00 0.87 18.78
C ILE A 379 -2.33 -0.39 19.56
N ASN A 380 -1.41 -0.83 20.39
CA ASN A 380 -1.70 -1.76 21.48
C ASN A 380 -1.72 -0.93 22.77
N GLU A 381 -2.89 -0.78 23.38
CA GLU A 381 -3.09 0.09 24.55
C GLU A 381 -2.31 -0.41 25.78
N ASN A 382 -1.88 -1.66 25.80
CA ASN A 382 -1.12 -2.26 26.88
C ASN A 382 0.41 -2.19 26.69
N LEU A 383 0.87 -1.62 25.58
CA LEU A 383 2.28 -1.23 25.45
C LEU A 383 2.46 0.11 26.15
N SER A 384 3.10 0.10 27.32
CA SER A 384 3.54 1.34 27.97
C SER A 384 4.51 2.10 27.08
N SER A 385 4.48 3.44 27.14
CA SER A 385 5.42 4.31 26.43
C SER A 385 6.89 4.07 26.81
N ASP A 386 7.15 3.36 27.90
CA ASP A 386 8.48 2.98 28.37
C ASP A 386 8.92 1.59 27.85
N VAL A 387 8.91 1.42 26.54
CA VAL A 387 9.41 0.18 25.88
C VAL A 387 10.89 -0.08 26.20
N LEU A 388 11.65 0.93 26.61
CA LEU A 388 13.02 0.80 27.13
C LEU A 388 13.12 0.06 28.47
N ALA A 389 12.01 -0.05 29.23
CA ALA A 389 12.02 -0.68 30.56
C ALA A 389 11.75 -2.19 30.54
N GLY A 390 11.49 -2.81 29.40
CA GLY A 390 11.31 -4.27 29.28
C GLY A 390 10.11 -4.85 30.04
N SER A 391 9.20 -4.01 30.55
CA SER A 391 8.03 -4.44 31.29
C SER A 391 6.79 -4.47 30.39
N LEU A 392 6.69 -5.54 29.58
CA LEU A 392 5.40 -6.00 29.07
C LEU A 392 4.59 -6.47 30.28
N ASN A 393 3.44 -5.85 30.51
CA ASN A 393 2.49 -6.39 31.46
C ASN A 393 1.82 -7.62 30.82
N LEU A 394 2.50 -8.75 30.90
CA LEU A 394 2.09 -10.02 30.26
C LEU A 394 0.78 -10.58 30.82
N GLU A 395 0.26 -10.02 31.90
CA GLU A 395 -0.98 -10.44 32.55
C GLU A 395 -2.23 -9.76 31.95
N GLU A 396 -2.06 -8.68 31.18
CA GLU A 396 -3.20 -8.00 30.58
C GLU A 396 -3.42 -8.42 29.12
N ARG A 397 -4.69 -8.60 28.75
CA ARG A 397 -5.11 -8.87 27.38
C ARG A 397 -4.62 -7.76 26.46
N ALA A 398 -3.88 -8.11 25.40
CA ALA A 398 -3.55 -7.16 24.35
C ALA A 398 -4.83 -6.52 23.80
N LYS A 399 -4.85 -5.18 23.74
CA LYS A 399 -5.97 -4.40 23.22
C LYS A 399 -5.49 -3.60 22.01
N ILE A 400 -5.56 -4.25 20.86
CA ILE A 400 -5.11 -3.71 19.58
C ILE A 400 -6.26 -2.97 18.90
N THR A 401 -5.98 -1.73 18.55
CA THR A 401 -6.87 -0.88 17.76
C THR A 401 -6.12 -0.33 16.54
N ALA A 402 -6.85 0.00 15.47
CA ALA A 402 -6.30 0.69 14.31
C ALA A 402 -7.22 1.84 13.93
N VAL A 403 -6.69 3.04 13.93
CA VAL A 403 -7.44 4.27 13.67
C VAL A 403 -6.92 4.92 12.39
N LYS A 404 -7.81 5.35 11.50
CA LYS A 404 -7.41 6.13 10.33
C LYS A 404 -6.59 7.34 10.73
N TYR A 405 -5.47 7.57 10.03
CA TYR A 405 -4.53 8.63 10.35
C TYR A 405 -5.20 10.00 10.57
N PHE A 406 -6.07 10.43 9.67
CA PHE A 406 -6.77 11.71 9.81
C PHE A 406 -7.76 11.75 10.98
N THR A 407 -8.35 10.62 11.35
CA THR A 407 -9.20 10.52 12.54
C THR A 407 -8.36 10.55 13.82
N TYR A 408 -7.19 9.94 13.80
CA TYR A 408 -6.23 9.95 14.91
C TYR A 408 -5.73 11.38 15.20
N VAL A 409 -5.31 12.09 14.16
CA VAL A 409 -4.88 13.49 14.25
C VAL A 409 -6.00 14.41 14.77
N GLY A 410 -7.25 14.17 14.32
CA GLY A 410 -8.40 15.00 14.73
C GLY A 410 -8.91 14.76 16.16
N LYS A 411 -8.62 13.59 16.76
CA LYS A 411 -9.12 13.23 18.10
C LYS A 411 -8.17 13.53 19.25
N GLY A 412 -6.86 13.54 18.99
CA GLY A 412 -5.87 13.46 20.06
C GLY A 412 -5.13 14.74 20.40
N LEU A 413 -5.14 15.71 19.51
CA LEU A 413 -4.34 16.93 19.65
C LEU A 413 -5.21 18.04 19.08
N GLY A 414 -5.54 19.02 19.90
CA GLY A 414 -6.29 20.18 19.45
C GLY A 414 -5.76 20.60 18.08
N SER A 415 -6.64 20.84 17.13
CA SER A 415 -6.41 20.91 15.67
C SER A 415 -5.28 21.84 15.22
N ASP A 416 -4.71 22.61 16.13
CA ASP A 416 -3.80 23.71 15.83
C ASP A 416 -2.31 23.42 16.10
N ASN A 417 -1.96 22.26 16.70
CA ASN A 417 -0.64 22.09 17.30
C ASN A 417 0.30 21.06 16.67
N VAL A 418 -0.06 20.39 15.57
CA VAL A 418 0.71 19.24 15.09
C VAL A 418 1.07 19.37 13.61
N SER A 419 2.35 19.20 13.30
CA SER A 419 2.78 19.06 11.90
C SER A 419 2.16 17.81 11.27
N TYR A 420 2.02 17.83 9.94
CA TYR A 420 1.37 16.78 9.18
C TYR A 420 1.95 15.35 9.38
N PHE A 421 3.23 15.25 9.75
CA PHE A 421 3.91 13.97 9.98
C PHE A 421 4.27 13.69 11.42
N GLN A 422 4.24 14.70 12.27
CA GLN A 422 4.65 14.55 13.67
C GLN A 422 3.97 13.38 14.37
N PRO A 423 2.64 13.17 14.25
CA PRO A 423 1.97 12.06 14.91
C PRO A 423 2.44 10.67 14.47
N ILE A 424 2.96 10.55 13.24
CA ILE A 424 3.55 9.29 12.78
C ILE A 424 4.94 9.11 13.36
N LEU A 425 5.76 10.16 13.36
CA LEU A 425 7.12 10.12 13.90
C LEU A 425 7.10 9.85 15.39
N ASP A 426 6.23 10.54 16.14
CA ASP A 426 6.02 10.31 17.57
C ASP A 426 5.58 8.88 17.86
N ARG A 427 4.68 8.34 17.00
CA ARG A 427 4.18 6.98 17.17
C ARG A 427 5.20 5.92 16.83
N LEU A 428 6.17 6.23 15.98
CA LEU A 428 7.28 5.35 15.64
C LEU A 428 8.48 5.52 16.60
N ASP A 429 8.35 6.37 17.62
CA ASP A 429 9.44 6.75 18.52
C ASP A 429 10.72 7.14 17.75
N TYR A 430 10.50 7.88 16.65
CA TYR A 430 11.57 8.22 15.74
C TYR A 430 12.45 9.32 16.29
N GLN A 431 13.69 8.96 16.57
CA GLN A 431 14.76 9.91 16.90
C GLN A 431 15.78 9.93 15.76
N PRO A 432 15.89 11.04 15.01
CA PRO A 432 16.83 11.11 13.91
C PRO A 432 18.26 10.95 14.39
N SER A 433 19.00 10.07 13.74
CA SER A 433 20.44 9.95 13.97
C SER A 433 21.18 11.12 13.32
N MET A 434 22.26 11.60 13.96
CA MET A 434 23.13 12.63 13.37
C MET A 434 23.77 12.21 12.03
N VAL A 435 23.78 10.90 11.74
CA VAL A 435 24.36 10.32 10.51
C VAL A 435 23.32 10.13 9.41
N GLU A 436 22.04 10.35 9.70
CA GLU A 436 20.97 10.15 8.74
C GLU A 436 20.98 11.20 7.63
N PRO A 437 20.76 10.84 6.37
CA PRO A 437 20.72 11.80 5.26
C PRO A 437 19.43 12.62 5.32
N ILE A 438 19.40 13.62 6.18
CA ILE A 438 18.29 14.55 6.29
C ILE A 438 18.40 15.53 5.12
N PRO A 439 17.35 15.64 4.28
CA PRO A 439 17.39 16.53 3.14
C PRO A 439 17.31 17.99 3.55
N ASP A 440 17.87 18.87 2.72
CA ASP A 440 17.57 20.29 2.79
C ASP A 440 16.08 20.51 2.59
N ILE A 441 15.44 21.35 3.42
CA ILE A 441 13.99 21.56 3.38
C ILE A 441 13.59 23.02 3.29
N VAL A 442 12.38 23.21 2.80
CA VAL A 442 11.62 24.47 2.87
C VAL A 442 10.50 24.28 3.88
N ILE A 443 10.63 24.90 5.04
CA ILE A 443 9.63 24.91 6.10
C ILE A 443 8.56 25.94 5.71
N LEU A 444 7.34 25.47 5.53
CA LEU A 444 6.19 26.31 5.18
C LEU A 444 5.39 26.69 6.41
N GLU A 445 4.61 27.76 6.35
CA GLU A 445 3.75 28.19 7.45
C GLU A 445 2.71 27.12 7.80
N GLY A 446 2.11 26.50 6.79
CA GLY A 446 1.07 25.50 7.00
C GLY A 446 0.95 24.43 5.93
N LYS A 447 0.05 23.48 6.19
CA LYS A 447 -0.27 22.36 5.27
C LYS A 447 -0.88 22.84 3.94
N ASN A 448 -1.56 23.97 3.95
CA ASN A 448 -2.22 24.52 2.77
C ASN A 448 -1.22 24.99 1.73
N ASP A 449 -0.15 25.64 2.17
CA ASP A 449 0.95 26.09 1.32
C ASP A 449 1.64 24.91 0.66
N TRP A 450 1.76 23.81 1.41
CA TRP A 450 2.34 22.57 0.89
C TRP A 450 1.52 22.01 -0.29
N TYR A 451 0.18 21.95 -0.18
CA TYR A 451 -0.67 21.47 -1.27
C TYR A 451 -0.55 22.36 -2.51
N ALA A 452 -0.60 23.66 -2.30
CA ALA A 452 -0.51 24.62 -3.38
C ALA A 452 0.85 24.54 -4.12
N LEU A 453 1.96 24.63 -3.38
CA LEU A 453 3.29 24.61 -3.99
C LEU A 453 3.59 23.28 -4.67
N ARG A 454 3.18 22.15 -4.10
CA ARG A 454 3.32 20.84 -4.73
C ARG A 454 2.53 20.73 -6.02
N TYR A 455 1.28 21.16 -6.02
CA TYR A 455 0.46 21.14 -7.23
C TYR A 455 1.10 21.96 -8.36
N PHE A 456 1.53 23.18 -8.06
CA PHE A 456 2.19 24.03 -9.03
C PHE A 456 3.52 23.44 -9.50
N GLU A 457 4.37 22.99 -8.60
CA GLU A 457 5.69 22.45 -8.94
C GLU A 457 5.59 21.18 -9.81
N GLU A 458 4.70 20.24 -9.43
CA GLU A 458 4.63 18.92 -10.06
C GLU A 458 3.73 18.87 -11.29
N ILE A 459 2.60 19.57 -11.28
CA ILE A 459 1.54 19.43 -12.29
C ILE A 459 1.54 20.60 -13.27
N ILE A 460 1.60 21.83 -12.77
CA ILE A 460 1.49 23.02 -13.63
C ILE A 460 2.83 23.37 -14.28
N LEU A 461 3.90 23.44 -13.50
CA LEU A 461 5.23 23.85 -13.97
C LEU A 461 6.11 22.67 -14.38
N LYS A 462 5.78 21.44 -13.95
CA LYS A 462 6.48 20.20 -14.29
C LYS A 462 7.99 20.29 -14.08
N ARG A 463 8.42 20.87 -12.94
CA ARG A 463 9.83 21.13 -12.65
C ARG A 463 10.63 19.83 -12.55
N ALA A 464 11.78 19.78 -13.21
CA ALA A 464 12.66 18.61 -13.18
C ALA A 464 13.29 18.40 -11.80
N LYS A 465 13.73 19.49 -11.13
CA LYS A 465 14.27 19.45 -9.77
C LYS A 465 13.22 19.95 -8.79
N LYS A 466 12.76 19.05 -7.92
CA LYS A 466 11.75 19.32 -6.91
C LYS A 466 12.37 19.77 -5.60
N LEU A 467 11.65 20.63 -4.89
CA LEU A 467 12.01 21.09 -3.55
C LEU A 467 11.39 20.16 -2.50
N ASN A 468 12.06 20.01 -1.36
CA ASN A 468 11.53 19.26 -0.23
C ASN A 468 10.78 20.23 0.69
N PHE A 469 9.47 20.23 0.60
CA PHE A 469 8.62 21.06 1.45
C PHE A 469 8.23 20.35 2.74
N TYR A 470 8.37 21.03 3.87
CA TYR A 470 7.88 20.62 5.18
C TYR A 470 6.68 21.48 5.58
N PRO A 471 5.48 20.90 5.73
CA PRO A 471 4.30 21.65 6.16
C PRO A 471 4.36 21.95 7.66
N GLY A 472 4.43 23.21 8.03
CA GLY A 472 4.41 23.64 9.43
C GLY A 472 3.03 23.51 10.08
N ALA A 473 3.00 23.75 11.38
CA ALA A 473 1.79 23.71 12.21
C ALA A 473 1.20 25.11 12.48
N GLY A 474 1.57 26.08 11.66
CA GLY A 474 1.23 27.50 11.79
C GLY A 474 2.47 28.36 12.05
N ARG A 475 2.41 29.61 11.62
CA ARG A 475 3.54 30.53 11.57
C ARG A 475 4.29 30.73 12.92
N ASP A 476 3.59 30.58 14.04
CA ASP A 476 4.13 30.81 15.37
C ASP A 476 4.56 29.51 16.08
N LYS A 477 4.64 28.40 15.34
CA LYS A 477 4.93 27.06 15.87
C LYS A 477 5.98 26.31 15.05
N LEU A 478 6.91 27.04 14.45
CA LEU A 478 7.98 26.46 13.65
C LEU A 478 9.31 26.36 14.42
N ASP A 479 9.33 26.84 15.65
CA ASP A 479 10.53 26.92 16.48
C ASP A 479 11.18 25.56 16.72
N GLU A 480 10.40 24.52 16.98
CA GLU A 480 10.92 23.16 17.23
C GLU A 480 11.66 22.60 16.01
N ILE A 481 11.07 22.72 14.81
CA ILE A 481 11.70 22.23 13.59
C ILE A 481 12.90 23.09 13.20
N ILE A 482 12.86 24.39 13.43
CA ILE A 482 14.00 25.31 13.23
C ILE A 482 15.15 24.90 14.16
N ARG A 483 14.91 24.70 15.47
CA ARG A 483 15.90 24.22 16.45
C ARG A 483 16.53 22.91 16.00
N LEU A 484 15.71 21.96 15.53
CA LEU A 484 16.15 20.65 15.10
C LEU A 484 17.12 20.74 13.91
N TYR A 485 16.78 21.52 12.89
CA TYR A 485 17.63 21.71 11.72
C TYR A 485 18.91 22.48 12.02
N LEU A 486 18.83 23.45 12.95
CA LEU A 486 20.01 24.15 13.46
C LEU A 486 20.93 23.21 14.25
N ALA A 487 20.37 22.39 15.16
CA ALA A 487 21.12 21.43 15.94
C ALA A 487 21.84 20.39 15.07
N TRP A 488 21.23 20.01 13.94
CA TRP A 488 21.83 19.06 12.99
C TRP A 488 22.78 19.72 11.98
N GLY A 489 22.93 21.04 12.00
CA GLY A 489 23.73 21.75 11.01
C GLY A 489 23.22 21.55 9.58
N LYS A 490 21.92 21.30 9.40
CA LYS A 490 21.29 21.05 8.10
C LYS A 490 20.78 22.33 7.49
N ASN A 491 20.74 22.35 6.14
CA ASN A 491 20.26 23.52 5.43
C ASN A 491 18.73 23.54 5.36
N PHE A 492 18.16 24.72 5.62
CA PHE A 492 16.72 24.93 5.56
C PHE A 492 16.38 26.36 5.22
N ILE A 493 15.17 26.57 4.74
CA ILE A 493 14.54 27.87 4.58
C ILE A 493 13.18 27.84 5.23
N VAL A 494 12.79 28.91 5.88
CA VAL A 494 11.41 29.15 6.34
C VAL A 494 10.77 30.13 5.38
N LEU A 495 9.61 29.74 4.80
CA LEU A 495 8.78 30.60 3.99
C LEU A 495 7.49 30.93 4.73
N LEU A 496 7.28 32.20 5.00
CA LEU A 496 6.10 32.76 5.66
C LEU A 496 5.26 33.59 4.66
N ASP A 497 3.99 33.77 4.97
CA ASP A 497 3.11 34.66 4.19
C ASP A 497 3.65 36.09 4.16
N GLY A 498 3.25 36.86 3.15
CA GLY A 498 3.75 38.22 2.92
C GLY A 498 3.04 39.31 3.71
N ASP A 499 1.91 38.97 4.34
CA ASP A 499 1.10 39.91 5.15
C ASP A 499 1.51 39.87 6.63
N ASP A 500 1.03 38.89 7.38
CA ASP A 500 1.30 38.73 8.82
C ASP A 500 2.65 38.07 9.16
N GLY A 501 3.27 37.35 8.21
CA GLY A 501 4.51 36.61 8.41
C GLY A 501 5.73 37.49 8.76
N VAL A 502 5.69 38.79 8.47
CA VAL A 502 6.78 39.73 8.78
C VAL A 502 7.05 39.79 10.29
N LYS A 503 6.01 39.85 11.13
CA LYS A 503 6.14 39.88 12.58
C LYS A 503 6.73 38.59 13.13
N SER A 504 6.29 37.44 12.61
CA SER A 504 6.80 36.14 13.01
C SER A 504 8.26 35.95 12.57
N LYS A 505 8.65 36.46 11.40
CA LYS A 505 10.05 36.51 10.96
C LYS A 505 10.93 37.26 11.98
N GLU A 506 10.50 38.45 12.40
CA GLU A 506 11.24 39.26 13.42
C GLU A 506 11.32 38.51 14.77
N ALA A 507 10.24 37.85 15.18
CA ALA A 507 10.23 37.06 16.41
C ALA A 507 11.23 35.91 16.35
N TYR A 508 11.28 35.15 15.26
CA TYR A 508 12.23 34.04 15.07
C TYR A 508 13.68 34.54 14.99
N ILE A 509 13.95 35.69 14.34
CA ILE A 509 15.29 36.27 14.31
C ILE A 509 15.72 36.70 15.73
N LYS A 510 14.80 37.28 16.51
CA LYS A 510 15.06 37.63 17.89
C LYS A 510 15.36 36.42 18.78
N GLU A 511 14.66 35.30 18.55
CA GLU A 511 14.78 34.07 19.32
C GLU A 511 16.07 33.30 18.99
N PHE A 512 16.37 33.14 17.71
CA PHE A 512 17.47 32.28 17.24
C PHE A 512 18.76 33.04 16.93
N GLY A 513 18.71 34.37 16.84
CA GLY A 513 19.84 35.20 16.50
C GLY A 513 19.99 35.51 15.00
N ASP A 514 20.95 36.39 14.69
CA ASP A 514 21.13 36.91 13.32
C ASP A 514 21.50 35.86 12.27
N PHE A 515 22.04 34.72 12.67
CA PHE A 515 22.45 33.67 11.76
C PHE A 515 21.26 32.97 11.03
N VAL A 516 20.04 33.10 11.58
CA VAL A 516 18.82 32.63 10.88
C VAL A 516 18.23 33.68 9.95
N LYS A 517 18.72 34.91 9.94
CA LYS A 517 18.21 36.04 9.15
C LYS A 517 18.17 35.71 7.66
N ASN A 518 19.18 34.99 7.18
CA ASN A 518 19.30 34.56 5.79
C ASN A 518 18.61 33.22 5.50
N LYS A 519 17.84 32.68 6.45
CA LYS A 519 17.08 31.42 6.32
C LYS A 519 15.57 31.61 6.44
N ILE A 520 15.10 32.80 6.90
CA ILE A 520 13.69 33.08 7.09
C ILE A 520 13.25 34.17 6.12
N PHE A 521 12.34 33.83 5.24
CA PHE A 521 11.83 34.71 4.19
C PHE A 521 10.31 34.76 4.21
N THR A 522 9.76 35.87 3.70
CA THR A 522 8.34 36.04 3.46
C THR A 522 8.09 36.10 1.95
N ILE A 523 6.83 35.90 1.52
CA ILE A 523 6.44 36.11 0.14
C ILE A 523 6.76 37.55 -0.30
N LYS A 524 6.71 38.52 0.63
CA LYS A 524 7.10 39.92 0.38
C LYS A 524 8.58 40.04 0.02
N ASP A 525 9.46 39.30 0.68
CA ASP A 525 10.91 39.26 0.37
C ASP A 525 11.18 38.71 -1.03
N ALA A 526 10.38 37.75 -1.47
CA ALA A 526 10.55 37.10 -2.76
C ALA A 526 9.94 37.90 -3.94
N LEU A 527 8.74 38.44 -3.76
CA LEU A 527 7.93 39.01 -4.85
C LEU A 527 7.51 40.45 -4.64
N ASN A 528 7.89 41.10 -3.54
CA ASN A 528 7.43 42.43 -3.11
C ASN A 528 5.89 42.53 -3.01
N LYS A 529 5.22 41.43 -2.59
CA LYS A 529 3.77 41.35 -2.44
C LYS A 529 3.40 41.00 -1.01
N SER A 530 2.62 41.85 -0.33
CA SER A 530 2.12 41.64 1.02
C SER A 530 0.82 40.84 0.99
N VAL A 531 0.89 39.57 0.61
CA VAL A 531 -0.25 38.65 0.47
C VAL A 531 0.11 37.26 1.02
N ALA A 532 -0.91 36.51 1.41
CA ALA A 532 -0.76 35.07 1.65
C ALA A 532 -0.53 34.31 0.34
N LEU A 533 -0.10 33.04 0.41
CA LEU A 533 0.23 32.25 -0.78
C LEU A 533 -0.95 32.16 -1.77
N GLU A 534 -2.17 31.97 -1.27
CA GLU A 534 -3.36 31.92 -2.12
C GLU A 534 -3.61 33.24 -2.87
N GLY A 535 -3.14 34.35 -2.33
CA GLY A 535 -3.22 35.67 -2.99
C GLY A 535 -2.34 35.80 -4.24
N LEU A 536 -1.40 34.88 -4.44
CA LEU A 536 -0.61 34.78 -5.68
C LEU A 536 -1.40 34.13 -6.82
N ILE A 537 -2.46 33.38 -6.49
CA ILE A 537 -3.38 32.76 -7.44
C ILE A 537 -4.48 33.80 -7.76
N GLY A 538 -4.56 34.27 -8.98
CA GLY A 538 -5.59 35.20 -9.38
C GLY A 538 -7.01 34.68 -9.15
N VAL A 539 -7.97 35.55 -8.82
CA VAL A 539 -9.36 35.16 -8.47
C VAL A 539 -10.01 34.31 -9.56
N MET A 540 -9.71 34.57 -10.82
CA MET A 540 -10.21 33.78 -11.95
C MET A 540 -9.63 32.37 -11.93
N ASP A 541 -8.35 32.22 -11.59
CA ASP A 541 -7.68 30.93 -11.48
C ASP A 541 -8.14 30.15 -10.24
N GLN A 542 -8.38 30.86 -9.13
CA GLN A 542 -9.00 30.23 -7.93
C GLN A 542 -10.38 29.66 -8.30
N ARG A 543 -11.17 30.35 -9.10
CA ARG A 543 -12.45 29.84 -9.60
C ARG A 543 -12.26 28.61 -10.47
N VAL A 544 -11.33 28.63 -11.43
CA VAL A 544 -11.05 27.47 -12.31
C VAL A 544 -10.65 26.24 -11.48
N ILE A 545 -9.74 26.41 -10.52
CA ILE A 545 -9.30 25.33 -9.62
C ILE A 545 -10.49 24.80 -8.80
N TYR A 546 -11.26 25.68 -8.21
CA TYR A 546 -12.39 25.32 -7.36
C TYR A 546 -13.48 24.59 -8.15
N ASP A 547 -13.93 25.19 -9.26
CA ASP A 547 -15.03 24.65 -10.06
C ASP A 547 -14.65 23.34 -10.76
N SER A 548 -13.36 23.09 -11.02
CA SER A 548 -12.90 21.82 -11.59
C SER A 548 -13.12 20.61 -10.66
N VAL A 549 -13.25 20.84 -9.35
CA VAL A 549 -13.45 19.79 -8.35
C VAL A 549 -14.88 19.75 -7.82
N PHE A 550 -15.47 20.91 -7.56
CA PHE A 550 -16.79 21.01 -6.95
C PHE A 550 -17.94 21.21 -7.97
N GLY A 551 -17.60 21.40 -9.24
CA GLY A 551 -18.56 21.63 -10.31
C GLY A 551 -18.73 23.11 -10.69
N ALA A 552 -19.24 23.37 -11.89
CA ALA A 552 -19.39 24.71 -12.45
C ALA A 552 -20.21 25.64 -11.55
N LYS A 553 -19.75 26.89 -11.38
CA LYS A 553 -20.34 27.96 -10.55
C LYS A 553 -20.26 27.72 -9.03
N SER A 554 -19.70 26.62 -8.55
CA SER A 554 -19.59 26.33 -7.11
C SER A 554 -18.77 27.36 -6.35
N PHE A 555 -17.75 27.97 -6.99
CA PHE A 555 -16.96 29.05 -6.41
C PHE A 555 -17.82 30.26 -6.07
N ASP A 556 -18.62 30.75 -7.03
CA ASP A 556 -19.46 31.92 -6.84
C ASP A 556 -20.58 31.68 -5.83
N GLU A 557 -21.14 30.49 -5.82
CA GLU A 557 -22.14 30.09 -4.81
C GLU A 557 -21.54 30.05 -3.40
N CYS A 558 -20.36 29.45 -3.24
CA CYS A 558 -19.66 29.44 -1.96
C CYS A 558 -19.30 30.84 -1.50
N LYS A 559 -18.83 31.71 -2.42
CA LYS A 559 -18.51 33.12 -2.14
C LYS A 559 -19.70 33.89 -1.62
N LYS A 560 -20.90 33.63 -2.14
CA LYS A 560 -22.16 34.26 -1.67
C LYS A 560 -22.63 33.69 -0.34
N LYS A 561 -22.59 32.36 -0.14
CA LYS A 561 -23.18 31.69 1.02
C LYS A 561 -22.22 31.59 2.21
N ASN A 562 -20.95 31.31 1.98
CA ASN A 562 -19.94 31.11 3.03
C ASN A 562 -18.52 31.46 2.56
N PRO A 563 -18.19 32.75 2.46
CA PRO A 563 -16.89 33.20 1.92
C PRO A 563 -15.69 32.70 2.74
N LYS A 564 -15.87 32.41 4.04
CA LYS A 564 -14.80 31.87 4.91
C LYS A 564 -14.34 30.46 4.50
N LYS A 565 -15.21 29.68 3.85
CA LYS A 565 -14.86 28.33 3.39
C LYS A 565 -14.10 28.28 2.06
N ILE A 566 -13.98 29.40 1.35
CA ILE A 566 -13.32 29.42 0.03
C ILE A 566 -11.86 28.96 0.16
N LYS A 567 -11.11 29.47 1.15
CA LYS A 567 -9.71 29.13 1.36
C LYS A 567 -9.56 27.62 1.65
N GLU A 568 -10.36 27.07 2.54
CA GLU A 568 -10.34 25.65 2.89
C GLU A 568 -10.67 24.75 1.68
N ASN A 569 -11.74 25.08 0.96
CA ASN A 569 -12.17 24.33 -0.20
C ASN A 569 -11.20 24.46 -1.39
N LEU A 570 -10.56 25.63 -1.58
CA LEU A 570 -9.53 25.82 -2.60
C LEU A 570 -8.33 24.91 -2.33
N ASN A 571 -7.90 24.82 -1.08
CA ASN A 571 -6.81 23.93 -0.68
C ASN A 571 -7.17 22.44 -0.85
N TYR A 572 -8.42 22.09 -0.54
CA TYR A 572 -8.94 20.76 -0.84
C TYR A 572 -8.92 20.47 -2.35
N ALA A 573 -9.33 21.44 -3.17
CA ALA A 573 -9.33 21.30 -4.63
C ALA A 573 -7.91 21.12 -5.17
N LEU A 574 -6.94 21.90 -4.72
CA LEU A 574 -5.54 21.76 -5.10
C LEU A 574 -4.98 20.37 -4.75
N ASN A 575 -5.31 19.85 -3.57
CA ASN A 575 -4.92 18.50 -3.17
C ASN A 575 -5.56 17.43 -4.08
N GLN A 576 -6.86 17.55 -4.39
CA GLN A 576 -7.54 16.58 -5.27
C GLN A 576 -6.95 16.60 -6.69
N LEU A 577 -6.69 17.79 -7.25
CA LEU A 577 -6.08 17.93 -8.57
C LEU A 577 -4.65 17.33 -8.61
N GLN A 578 -3.87 17.50 -7.54
CA GLN A 578 -2.55 16.89 -7.42
C GLN A 578 -2.64 15.36 -7.39
N LEU A 579 -3.53 14.80 -6.56
CA LEU A 579 -3.72 13.36 -6.44
C LEU A 579 -4.17 12.74 -7.77
N GLN A 580 -5.06 13.40 -8.48
CA GLN A 580 -5.57 12.97 -9.78
C GLN A 580 -4.63 13.29 -10.93
N LYS A 581 -3.53 14.01 -10.68
CA LYS A 581 -2.58 14.52 -11.68
C LYS A 581 -3.30 15.32 -12.79
N THR A 582 -4.33 16.05 -12.43
CA THR A 582 -5.15 16.82 -13.37
C THR A 582 -4.59 18.22 -13.51
N GLU A 583 -4.22 18.60 -14.73
CA GLU A 583 -3.77 19.94 -15.07
C GLU A 583 -5.00 20.81 -15.41
N VAL A 584 -5.07 22.00 -14.82
CA VAL A 584 -6.06 23.01 -15.18
C VAL A 584 -5.38 24.19 -15.89
N SER A 585 -6.10 24.82 -16.82
CA SER A 585 -5.59 25.98 -17.55
C SER A 585 -5.62 27.22 -16.65
N LEU A 586 -4.47 27.79 -16.36
CA LEU A 586 -4.29 28.95 -15.50
C LEU A 586 -3.65 30.09 -16.26
N ASN A 587 -3.93 31.32 -15.82
CA ASN A 587 -3.35 32.54 -16.40
C ASN A 587 -1.83 32.56 -16.22
N LYS A 588 -1.16 33.20 -17.19
CA LYS A 588 0.29 33.34 -17.18
C LYS A 588 0.78 34.05 -15.92
N THR A 589 0.08 35.10 -15.47
CA THR A 589 0.45 35.86 -14.27
C THR A 589 0.51 34.99 -13.01
N THR A 590 -0.42 34.06 -12.81
CA THR A 590 -0.42 33.14 -11.69
C THR A 590 0.78 32.18 -11.78
N LYS A 591 1.01 31.61 -12.98
CA LYS A 591 2.16 30.71 -13.21
C LYS A 591 3.48 31.44 -12.95
N ASP A 592 3.68 32.62 -13.51
CA ASP A 592 4.90 33.42 -13.36
C ASP A 592 5.17 33.83 -11.90
N ASN A 593 4.12 34.15 -11.13
CA ASN A 593 4.27 34.49 -9.70
C ASN A 593 4.78 33.28 -8.89
N ILE A 594 4.18 32.11 -9.07
CA ILE A 594 4.57 30.91 -8.35
C ILE A 594 5.95 30.43 -8.81
N GLU A 595 6.24 30.48 -10.11
CA GLU A 595 7.55 30.11 -10.64
C GLU A 595 8.66 30.98 -10.07
N LYS A 596 8.49 32.30 -10.04
CA LYS A 596 9.44 33.23 -9.42
C LYS A 596 9.64 32.97 -7.94
N LEU A 597 8.56 32.62 -7.21
CA LEU A 597 8.66 32.24 -5.79
C LEU A 597 9.50 30.96 -5.62
N LEU A 598 9.23 29.94 -6.42
CA LEU A 598 9.97 28.67 -6.37
C LEU A 598 11.44 28.83 -6.76
N ASP A 599 11.74 29.71 -7.73
CA ASP A 599 13.12 30.02 -8.13
C ASP A 599 13.87 30.79 -7.06
N PHE A 600 13.21 31.76 -6.40
CA PHE A 600 13.78 32.45 -5.25
C PHE A 600 14.14 31.46 -4.13
N ILE A 601 13.20 30.59 -3.75
CA ILE A 601 13.41 29.55 -2.72
C ILE A 601 14.57 28.63 -3.13
N ALA A 602 14.57 28.13 -4.37
CA ALA A 602 15.63 27.23 -4.85
C ALA A 602 17.01 27.88 -4.84
N THR A 603 17.07 29.18 -5.11
CA THR A 603 18.30 29.95 -5.08
C THR A 603 18.80 30.10 -3.64
N LYS A 604 17.90 30.49 -2.73
CA LYS A 604 18.25 30.70 -1.32
C LYS A 604 18.61 29.39 -0.57
N LEU A 605 17.99 28.28 -0.95
CA LEU A 605 18.32 26.98 -0.36
C LEU A 605 19.70 26.44 -0.77
N LYS A 606 20.31 26.99 -1.84
CA LYS A 606 21.67 26.64 -2.27
C LYS A 606 22.75 27.48 -1.62
N THR A 607 22.39 28.64 -1.11
CA THR A 607 23.28 29.54 -0.36
C THR A 607 23.24 29.26 1.14
#